data_57edff7ef3c21280ab6e9721108bac52
#
_entry.id   57edff7ef3c21280ab6e9721108bac52
#
_cell.length_a   1.000
_cell.length_b   1.000
_cell.length_c   1.000
_cell.angle_alpha   90.00
_cell.angle_beta   90.00
_cell.angle_gamma   90.00
#
_symmetry.space_group_name_H-M   'P 1'
#
loop_
_entity.id
_entity.type
_entity.pdbx_description
1 polymer ?
#
loop_
_entity_poly.entity_id
_entity_poly.type
_entity_poly.pdbx_seq_one_letter_code
_entity_poly.pdbx_strand_id
1 'polypeptide(L)'
;MQQKRMLHSFVVLVFLFVLTLIVGWSDTDIAKTNAQEIGTDEIEDETEEGTEVINSNIEIDIDKAVKIIVSKCNKAFISYYPVDEAFLCWFADRYGEGSLQDIAYYVQEGYTDTQKWCDISGKSIHVLWAEYCLEINVYTYMLDDIKWIDGQDENKDEIVIDFVGDINFDDKWYTMQKASTMENGISDCFSDAVKEELCSADVTVVNNEFTYCESKKPLEGKDYVFKAKKEAVAYLDLFGTDIVSIANNHVYDYGKEGLESTIEVLKKAGIDTVGAGNNIDEASTTQYYIVGGRKIGIISATQIEKFSHYTKAATPKEAGVFKMLDPALLIEKIQKDRQKCDFLIAFVHWGNEGTEFFEFDQVELAKQMAESGVDAIVGGHPHRLQGCEFIENVPVAYSIGNFWFSTGSLYTSIAQIRIDKDGKLAMRMIPCLQKGLVTSVIEDEKQIKKFYEYLADISGKIGIDADGTLHDLKEEKNAGNKDKYKYKSEKYYSKHSSNYDIDGNRIDRVGNLE
;
A
#
# COMPACT_ATOMS: atom_id res chain seq x y z
N MET A 1 24.40 -34.18 -7.53
CA MET A 1 23.53 -33.79 -8.65
C MET A 1 22.44 -34.81 -8.99
N GLN A 2 22.66 -36.09 -8.90
CA GLN A 2 21.62 -37.10 -9.16
C GLN A 2 20.59 -37.24 -8.02
N GLN A 3 20.96 -37.08 -6.77
CA GLN A 3 20.02 -37.10 -5.63
C GLN A 3 19.06 -35.89 -5.63
N LYS A 4 19.51 -34.70 -6.02
CA LYS A 4 18.64 -33.53 -6.15
C LYS A 4 17.57 -33.68 -7.27
N ARG A 5 17.88 -34.43 -8.34
CA ARG A 5 16.90 -34.71 -9.42
C ARG A 5 15.84 -35.75 -9.02
N MET A 6 16.18 -36.71 -8.16
CA MET A 6 15.19 -37.66 -7.66
C MET A 6 14.21 -37.03 -6.66
N LEU A 7 14.70 -36.15 -5.80
CA LEU A 7 13.83 -35.43 -4.86
C LEU A 7 12.84 -34.50 -5.60
N HIS A 8 13.29 -33.80 -6.66
CA HIS A 8 12.44 -32.97 -7.51
C HIS A 8 11.30 -33.73 -8.17
N SER A 9 11.58 -34.94 -8.66
CA SER A 9 10.56 -35.78 -9.32
C SER A 9 9.55 -36.37 -8.32
N PHE A 10 9.93 -36.61 -7.08
CA PHE A 10 9.05 -37.13 -6.04
C PHE A 10 8.09 -36.06 -5.52
N VAL A 11 8.57 -34.84 -5.31
CA VAL A 11 7.75 -33.70 -4.86
C VAL A 11 6.70 -33.31 -5.91
N VAL A 12 7.07 -33.29 -7.20
CA VAL A 12 6.12 -33.01 -8.30
C VAL A 12 5.03 -34.09 -8.42
N LEU A 13 5.37 -35.37 -8.16
CA LEU A 13 4.39 -36.46 -8.21
C LEU A 13 3.39 -36.42 -7.04
N VAL A 14 3.86 -36.06 -5.85
CA VAL A 14 2.99 -35.92 -4.66
C VAL A 14 2.04 -34.74 -4.82
N PHE A 15 2.50 -33.62 -5.42
CA PHE A 15 1.67 -32.42 -5.66
C PHE A 15 0.61 -32.65 -6.73
N LEU A 16 0.92 -33.36 -7.80
CA LEU A 16 -0.08 -33.76 -8.82
C LEU A 16 -1.15 -34.70 -8.21
N PHE A 17 -0.80 -35.52 -7.21
CA PHE A 17 -1.75 -36.38 -6.53
C PHE A 17 -2.67 -35.63 -5.56
N VAL A 18 -2.16 -34.57 -4.90
CA VAL A 18 -2.96 -33.70 -4.02
C VAL A 18 -3.90 -32.80 -4.81
N LEU A 19 -3.47 -32.27 -5.97
CA LEU A 19 -4.33 -31.49 -6.85
C LEU A 19 -5.49 -32.33 -7.44
N THR A 20 -5.27 -33.60 -7.77
CA THR A 20 -6.32 -34.49 -8.25
C THR A 20 -7.33 -34.88 -7.15
N LEU A 21 -6.93 -34.85 -5.88
CA LEU A 21 -7.84 -35.06 -4.75
C LEU A 21 -8.66 -33.81 -4.39
N ILE A 22 -8.17 -32.60 -4.64
CA ILE A 22 -8.89 -31.35 -4.35
C ILE A 22 -9.91 -31.01 -5.45
N VAL A 23 -9.68 -31.42 -6.69
CA VAL A 23 -10.60 -31.17 -7.83
C VAL A 23 -11.69 -32.25 -7.94
N GLY A 24 -11.60 -33.35 -7.18
CA GLY A 24 -12.48 -34.50 -7.25
C GLY A 24 -13.65 -34.56 -6.25
N TRP A 25 -13.84 -33.54 -5.40
CA TRP A 25 -14.92 -33.54 -4.40
C TRP A 25 -15.81 -32.29 -4.53
N SER A 26 -16.71 -32.35 -5.48
CA SER A 26 -17.99 -31.63 -5.43
C SER A 26 -19.12 -32.65 -5.63
N ASP A 27 -20.06 -32.58 -4.69
CA ASP A 27 -21.37 -33.23 -4.68
C ASP A 27 -21.44 -34.74 -4.39
N THR A 28 -21.94 -35.05 -3.27
CA THR A 28 -23.18 -35.78 -2.87
C THR A 28 -23.05 -36.49 -1.53
N ASP A 29 -24.19 -36.39 -0.79
CA ASP A 29 -24.66 -37.28 0.29
C ASP A 29 -24.28 -36.98 1.75
N ILE A 30 -25.14 -36.12 2.31
CA ILE A 30 -25.54 -36.15 3.73
C ILE A 30 -26.59 -37.23 3.91
N ALA A 31 -26.32 -38.27 4.68
CA ALA A 31 -27.34 -38.97 5.44
C ALA A 31 -26.75 -39.83 6.58
N LYS A 32 -27.12 -39.46 7.80
CA LYS A 32 -27.46 -40.26 8.99
C LYS A 32 -26.59 -41.45 9.40
N THR A 33 -26.07 -41.41 10.64
CA THR A 33 -26.47 -42.39 11.69
C THR A 33 -25.94 -42.00 13.08
N ASN A 34 -26.86 -41.82 13.97
CA ASN A 34 -27.07 -42.30 15.36
C ASN A 34 -25.96 -42.24 16.42
N ALA A 35 -26.41 -41.57 17.46
CA ALA A 35 -25.90 -41.58 18.82
C ALA A 35 -25.90 -43.01 19.45
N GLN A 36 -24.90 -43.23 20.30
CA GLN A 36 -25.07 -44.12 21.45
C GLN A 36 -24.30 -43.58 22.65
N GLU A 37 -25.04 -43.36 23.72
CA GLU A 37 -24.63 -43.03 25.08
C GLU A 37 -23.86 -44.18 25.71
N ILE A 38 -23.01 -43.87 26.68
CA ILE A 38 -22.58 -44.61 27.90
C ILE A 38 -21.47 -43.75 28.49
N GLY A 39 -21.39 -43.25 29.71
CA GLY A 39 -21.94 -43.61 30.99
C GLY A 39 -21.11 -42.76 31.97
N THR A 40 -21.78 -42.13 32.89
CA THR A 40 -21.22 -41.35 34.00
C THR A 40 -20.57 -42.27 35.02
N ASP A 41 -19.38 -41.95 35.50
CA ASP A 41 -18.94 -42.30 36.84
C ASP A 41 -18.23 -41.11 37.49
N GLU A 42 -18.80 -40.72 38.62
CA GLU A 42 -18.27 -39.76 39.59
C GLU A 42 -17.04 -40.33 40.29
N ILE A 43 -16.00 -39.56 40.51
CA ILE A 43 -15.10 -39.73 41.65
C ILE A 43 -14.58 -38.36 42.13
N GLU A 44 -14.69 -38.19 43.37
CA GLU A 44 -14.51 -37.21 44.37
C GLU A 44 -13.25 -36.30 44.30
N ASP A 45 -13.53 -35.16 44.82
CA ASP A 45 -12.72 -34.04 45.32
C ASP A 45 -11.59 -34.46 46.26
N GLU A 46 -10.33 -34.07 46.00
CA GLU A 46 -9.33 -33.84 47.02
C GLU A 46 -8.46 -32.67 46.66
N THR A 47 -8.60 -31.60 47.41
CA THR A 47 -7.74 -30.44 47.51
C THR A 47 -6.38 -30.79 48.13
N GLU A 48 -5.28 -30.49 47.45
CA GLU A 48 -4.02 -30.14 48.13
C GLU A 48 -3.23 -29.10 47.32
N GLU A 49 -2.92 -28.02 48.03
CA GLU A 49 -1.99 -26.97 47.60
C GLU A 49 -0.58 -27.54 47.43
N GLY A 50 0.01 -27.27 46.28
CA GLY A 50 1.42 -27.55 46.04
C GLY A 50 1.91 -26.76 44.83
N THR A 51 2.45 -25.56 45.08
CA THR A 51 3.26 -24.84 44.09
C THR A 51 4.51 -25.66 43.76
N GLU A 52 4.40 -26.59 42.85
CA GLU A 52 5.58 -27.14 42.17
C GLU A 52 5.95 -26.22 41.01
N VAL A 53 7.08 -25.57 41.14
CA VAL A 53 7.84 -24.98 40.03
C VAL A 53 8.24 -26.15 39.16
N ILE A 54 7.46 -26.44 38.12
CA ILE A 54 7.81 -27.43 37.10
C ILE A 54 8.91 -26.86 36.24
N ASN A 55 10.12 -27.11 36.67
CA ASN A 55 11.31 -26.99 35.83
C ASN A 55 11.32 -28.24 34.93
N SER A 56 10.52 -28.24 33.86
CA SER A 56 10.51 -29.30 32.86
C SER A 56 11.19 -28.82 31.59
N ASN A 57 12.50 -28.92 31.53
CA ASN A 57 13.24 -29.10 30.28
C ASN A 57 12.83 -30.45 29.68
N ILE A 58 11.61 -30.59 29.21
CA ILE A 58 11.22 -31.68 28.31
C ILE A 58 11.67 -31.22 26.93
N GLU A 59 12.81 -31.69 26.49
CA GLU A 59 13.30 -31.52 25.13
C GLU A 59 12.25 -32.16 24.20
N ILE A 60 11.49 -31.31 23.49
CA ILE A 60 10.55 -31.76 22.48
C ILE A 60 11.38 -32.13 21.28
N ASP A 61 11.30 -33.40 20.82
CA ASP A 61 11.98 -33.79 19.59
C ASP A 61 11.35 -33.04 18.38
N ILE A 62 12.12 -32.87 17.32
CA ILE A 62 11.76 -32.06 16.14
C ILE A 62 10.48 -32.56 15.49
N ASP A 63 10.33 -33.88 15.31
CA ASP A 63 9.13 -34.47 14.67
C ASP A 63 7.86 -34.13 15.47
N LYS A 64 7.97 -34.09 16.79
CA LYS A 64 6.88 -33.70 17.68
C LYS A 64 6.61 -32.19 17.62
N ALA A 65 7.67 -31.35 17.58
CA ALA A 65 7.56 -29.91 17.42
C ALA A 65 6.86 -29.56 16.10
N VAL A 66 7.29 -30.16 14.98
CA VAL A 66 6.66 -29.98 13.65
C VAL A 66 5.16 -30.32 13.70
N LYS A 67 4.77 -31.48 14.26
CA LYS A 67 3.37 -31.88 14.36
C LYS A 67 2.53 -30.90 15.17
N ILE A 68 3.07 -30.38 16.28
CA ILE A 68 2.39 -29.39 17.13
C ILE A 68 2.18 -28.10 16.33
N ILE A 69 3.22 -27.58 15.69
CA ILE A 69 3.18 -26.34 14.93
C ILE A 69 2.18 -26.47 13.79
N VAL A 70 2.29 -27.49 12.95
CA VAL A 70 1.38 -27.73 11.82
C VAL A 70 -0.07 -27.84 12.28
N SER A 71 -0.35 -28.58 13.36
CA SER A 71 -1.73 -28.80 13.83
C SER A 71 -2.39 -27.53 14.40
N LYS A 72 -1.60 -26.61 14.96
CA LYS A 72 -2.10 -25.41 15.63
C LYS A 72 -1.95 -24.15 14.79
N CYS A 73 -0.83 -23.96 14.11
CA CYS A 73 -0.62 -22.80 13.24
C CYS A 73 -1.52 -22.83 12.01
N ASN A 74 -1.75 -23.98 11.39
CA ASN A 74 -2.66 -24.11 10.25
C ASN A 74 -4.12 -23.68 10.53
N LYS A 75 -4.50 -23.46 11.77
CA LYS A 75 -5.82 -22.87 12.11
C LYS A 75 -5.81 -21.35 12.21
N ALA A 76 -4.68 -20.72 12.45
CA ALA A 76 -4.55 -19.29 12.73
C ALA A 76 -3.91 -18.49 11.56
N PHE A 77 -3.02 -19.08 10.77
CA PHE A 77 -2.30 -18.42 9.67
C PHE A 77 -2.87 -18.61 8.26
N ILE A 78 -3.78 -19.17 8.10
CA ILE A 78 -4.31 -20.29 7.43
C ILE A 78 -4.83 -20.15 6.05
N SER A 79 -5.05 -19.05 5.48
CA SER A 79 -5.53 -19.03 4.10
C SER A 79 -4.45 -18.76 3.06
N TYR A 80 -3.29 -18.25 3.47
CA TYR A 80 -2.32 -17.71 2.51
C TYR A 80 -0.91 -18.32 2.57
N TYR A 81 -0.47 -18.79 3.75
CA TYR A 81 0.89 -19.33 3.93
C TYR A 81 0.81 -20.65 4.68
N PRO A 82 0.68 -21.78 3.99
CA PRO A 82 0.66 -23.08 4.66
C PRO A 82 2.01 -23.30 5.34
N VAL A 83 2.02 -23.31 6.67
CA VAL A 83 3.17 -23.77 7.47
C VAL A 83 3.17 -25.29 7.39
N ASP A 84 3.86 -25.81 6.40
CA ASP A 84 4.04 -27.23 6.18
C ASP A 84 5.40 -27.73 6.71
N GLU A 85 5.61 -29.03 6.67
CA GLU A 85 6.85 -29.66 7.11
C GLU A 85 8.08 -29.15 6.36
N ALA A 86 7.93 -28.85 5.05
CA ALA A 86 9.04 -28.38 4.23
C ALA A 86 9.48 -26.95 4.61
N PHE A 87 8.52 -26.06 4.90
CA PHE A 87 8.82 -24.73 5.42
C PHE A 87 9.48 -24.80 6.80
N LEU A 88 8.98 -25.65 7.68
CA LEU A 88 9.56 -25.83 9.02
C LEU A 88 11.00 -26.39 8.98
N CYS A 89 11.26 -27.35 8.11
CA CYS A 89 12.62 -27.85 7.89
C CYS A 89 13.55 -26.75 7.37
N TRP A 90 13.10 -25.98 6.39
CA TRP A 90 13.84 -24.82 5.88
C TRP A 90 14.13 -23.78 6.98
N PHE A 91 13.15 -23.51 7.83
CA PHE A 91 13.30 -22.58 8.95
C PHE A 91 14.30 -23.10 9.99
N ALA A 92 14.22 -24.39 10.34
CA ALA A 92 15.16 -25.02 11.27
C ALA A 92 16.59 -25.03 10.76
N ASP A 93 16.79 -25.29 9.46
CA ASP A 93 18.12 -25.26 8.83
C ASP A 93 18.75 -23.86 8.91
N ARG A 94 17.93 -22.80 8.89
CA ARG A 94 18.39 -21.42 8.87
C ARG A 94 18.56 -20.80 10.26
N TYR A 95 17.67 -21.11 11.18
CA TYR A 95 17.61 -20.52 12.52
C TYR A 95 17.92 -21.50 13.65
N GLY A 96 18.25 -22.74 13.30
CA GLY A 96 18.60 -23.83 14.23
C GLY A 96 17.40 -24.65 14.69
N GLU A 97 17.63 -25.92 14.98
CA GLU A 97 16.58 -26.87 15.39
C GLU A 97 15.86 -26.45 16.67
N GLY A 98 16.55 -25.78 17.61
CA GLY A 98 15.95 -25.22 18.82
C GLY A 98 14.85 -24.21 18.58
N SER A 99 14.86 -23.54 17.42
CA SER A 99 13.83 -22.57 17.04
C SER A 99 12.44 -23.21 16.91
N LEU A 100 12.36 -24.44 16.41
CA LEU A 100 11.08 -25.17 16.31
C LEU A 100 10.56 -25.58 17.68
N GLN A 101 11.44 -25.92 18.61
CA GLN A 101 11.06 -26.23 19.99
C GLN A 101 10.45 -25.00 20.66
N ASP A 102 11.08 -23.84 20.51
CA ASP A 102 10.60 -22.57 21.05
C ASP A 102 9.23 -22.19 20.49
N ILE A 103 9.03 -22.35 19.17
CA ILE A 103 7.74 -22.09 18.53
C ILE A 103 6.69 -23.10 19.01
N ALA A 104 7.06 -24.38 19.14
CA ALA A 104 6.15 -25.42 19.61
C ALA A 104 5.66 -25.15 21.04
N TYR A 105 6.55 -24.72 21.94
CA TYR A 105 6.16 -24.29 23.31
C TYR A 105 5.20 -23.12 23.27
N TYR A 106 5.54 -22.07 22.52
CA TYR A 106 4.71 -20.87 22.36
C TYR A 106 3.29 -21.19 21.91
N VAL A 107 3.17 -22.06 20.91
CA VAL A 107 1.89 -22.51 20.38
C VAL A 107 1.14 -23.42 21.36
N GLN A 108 1.85 -24.23 22.17
CA GLN A 108 1.23 -25.06 23.21
C GLN A 108 0.63 -24.22 24.34
N GLU A 109 1.25 -23.10 24.71
CA GLU A 109 0.75 -22.13 25.67
C GLU A 109 -0.51 -21.37 25.17
N GLY A 110 -0.94 -21.63 23.95
CA GLY A 110 -2.16 -21.07 23.35
C GLY A 110 -1.97 -19.81 22.53
N TYR A 111 -0.73 -19.34 22.34
CA TYR A 111 -0.46 -18.22 21.46
C TYR A 111 -0.57 -18.65 20.00
N THR A 112 -1.28 -17.86 19.21
CA THR A 112 -1.55 -18.16 17.79
C THR A 112 -1.07 -17.06 16.84
N ASP A 113 -0.44 -16.00 17.37
CA ASP A 113 0.14 -14.92 16.59
C ASP A 113 1.54 -15.29 16.03
N THR A 114 2.10 -14.40 15.24
CA THR A 114 3.38 -14.60 14.55
C THR A 114 4.59 -14.07 15.32
N GLN A 115 4.37 -13.54 16.53
CA GLN A 115 5.42 -12.82 17.26
C GLN A 115 6.65 -13.66 17.52
N LYS A 116 6.47 -14.92 17.87
CA LYS A 116 7.60 -15.82 18.15
C LYS A 116 8.52 -16.06 16.94
N TRP A 117 7.95 -16.08 15.75
CA TRP A 117 8.72 -16.16 14.50
C TRP A 117 9.59 -14.92 14.29
N CYS A 118 8.99 -13.75 14.58
CA CYS A 118 9.69 -12.48 14.53
C CYS A 118 10.81 -12.40 15.57
N ASP A 119 10.55 -12.83 16.80
CA ASP A 119 11.53 -12.82 17.90
C ASP A 119 12.77 -13.69 17.59
N ILE A 120 12.57 -14.82 16.92
CA ILE A 120 13.65 -15.74 16.56
C ILE A 120 14.43 -15.26 15.34
N SER A 121 13.72 -14.80 14.30
CA SER A 121 14.31 -14.52 13.00
C SER A 121 14.61 -13.04 12.74
N GLY A 122 14.02 -12.14 13.50
CA GLY A 122 13.99 -10.70 13.20
C GLY A 122 13.06 -10.33 12.05
N LYS A 123 12.27 -11.28 11.50
CA LYS A 123 11.45 -11.11 10.29
C LYS A 123 10.01 -11.50 10.54
N SER A 124 9.09 -10.87 9.81
CA SER A 124 7.70 -11.30 9.81
C SER A 124 7.53 -12.65 9.11
N ILE A 125 6.45 -13.37 9.43
CA ILE A 125 6.12 -14.65 8.76
C ILE A 125 5.92 -14.47 7.25
N HIS A 126 5.46 -13.31 6.81
CA HIS A 126 5.26 -12.97 5.39
C HIS A 126 6.59 -12.95 4.64
N VAL A 127 7.62 -12.36 5.26
CA VAL A 127 8.99 -12.31 4.71
C VAL A 127 9.61 -13.70 4.71
N LEU A 128 9.51 -14.43 5.82
CA LEU A 128 10.04 -15.80 5.93
C LEU A 128 9.44 -16.72 4.86
N TRP A 129 8.14 -16.61 4.62
CA TRP A 129 7.47 -17.37 3.58
C TRP A 129 7.94 -17.00 2.17
N ALA A 130 8.10 -15.69 1.91
CA ALA A 130 8.61 -15.22 0.62
C ALA A 130 10.04 -15.72 0.37
N GLU A 131 10.93 -15.67 1.37
CA GLU A 131 12.29 -16.21 1.28
C GLU A 131 12.32 -17.71 0.99
N TYR A 132 11.50 -18.46 1.72
CA TYR A 132 11.35 -19.89 1.50
C TYR A 132 10.92 -20.17 0.05
N CYS A 133 9.89 -19.51 -0.44
CA CYS A 133 9.41 -19.68 -1.80
C CYS A 133 10.46 -19.32 -2.86
N LEU A 134 11.21 -18.23 -2.64
CA LEU A 134 12.32 -17.83 -3.54
C LEU A 134 13.44 -18.87 -3.58
N GLU A 135 13.84 -19.39 -2.42
CA GLU A 135 14.95 -20.34 -2.32
C GLU A 135 14.61 -21.69 -2.94
N ILE A 136 13.41 -22.22 -2.71
CA ILE A 136 12.99 -23.50 -3.28
C ILE A 136 12.47 -23.41 -4.71
N ASN A 137 12.26 -22.19 -5.24
CA ASN A 137 11.79 -21.92 -6.60
C ASN A 137 10.49 -22.66 -7.01
N VAL A 138 9.62 -22.95 -6.01
CA VAL A 138 8.40 -23.75 -6.20
C VAL A 138 7.21 -22.89 -6.62
N TYR A 139 7.20 -21.60 -6.23
CA TYR A 139 6.07 -20.69 -6.47
C TYR A 139 6.48 -19.40 -7.16
N THR A 140 7.31 -19.47 -8.19
CA THR A 140 7.72 -18.28 -8.96
C THR A 140 6.51 -17.45 -9.40
N TYR A 141 5.41 -18.11 -9.78
CA TYR A 141 4.16 -17.44 -10.14
C TYR A 141 3.42 -16.78 -8.95
N MET A 142 3.62 -17.23 -7.71
CA MET A 142 3.04 -16.59 -6.52
C MET A 142 3.89 -15.42 -6.01
N LEU A 143 5.11 -15.28 -6.53
CA LEU A 143 6.06 -14.23 -6.17
C LEU A 143 6.19 -13.17 -7.26
N ASP A 144 5.55 -13.36 -8.42
CA ASP A 144 5.52 -12.37 -9.51
C ASP A 144 4.98 -11.00 -9.04
N ASP A 145 4.16 -11.00 -7.96
CA ASP A 145 3.61 -9.79 -7.34
C ASP A 145 4.46 -9.25 -6.17
N ILE A 146 5.63 -9.84 -5.90
CA ILE A 146 6.48 -9.42 -4.77
C ILE A 146 7.83 -8.96 -5.30
N LYS A 147 8.19 -7.73 -4.99
CA LYS A 147 9.48 -7.14 -5.34
C LYS A 147 10.33 -6.93 -4.10
N TRP A 148 11.60 -7.36 -4.17
CA TRP A 148 12.59 -7.09 -3.13
C TRP A 148 13.27 -5.75 -3.40
N ILE A 149 13.28 -4.90 -2.41
CA ILE A 149 14.03 -3.64 -2.41
C ILE A 149 15.17 -3.78 -1.40
N ASP A 150 16.35 -3.29 -1.73
CA ASP A 150 17.57 -3.30 -0.90
C ASP A 150 18.22 -4.66 -0.64
N GLY A 151 18.29 -5.53 -1.56
CA GLY A 151 19.25 -6.63 -1.53
C GLY A 151 19.45 -7.32 -0.18
N GLN A 152 18.43 -7.28 0.73
CA GLN A 152 18.43 -7.96 2.04
C GLN A 152 19.03 -7.19 3.23
N ASP A 153 19.04 -5.87 3.27
CA ASP A 153 19.34 -5.19 4.53
C ASP A 153 18.16 -5.30 5.51
N GLU A 154 18.15 -6.44 6.23
CA GLU A 154 17.12 -6.79 7.21
C GLU A 154 17.14 -5.90 8.46
N ASN A 155 18.20 -5.12 8.65
CA ASN A 155 18.43 -4.27 9.82
C ASN A 155 18.25 -2.79 9.49
N LYS A 156 17.46 -2.44 8.49
CA LYS A 156 17.18 -1.06 8.18
C LYS A 156 16.49 -0.38 9.36
N ASP A 157 17.05 0.73 9.84
CA ASP A 157 16.49 1.46 10.99
C ASP A 157 15.13 2.08 10.68
N GLU A 158 14.85 2.37 9.40
CA GLU A 158 13.60 2.99 8.96
C GLU A 158 13.32 2.68 7.49
N ILE A 159 12.08 2.35 7.17
CA ILE A 159 11.57 2.19 5.80
C ILE A 159 10.89 3.49 5.40
N VAL A 160 11.18 3.98 4.19
CA VAL A 160 10.67 5.23 3.64
C VAL A 160 9.92 4.97 2.34
N ILE A 161 8.65 5.37 2.28
CA ILE A 161 7.80 5.23 1.10
C ILE A 161 7.23 6.61 0.76
N ASP A 162 7.58 7.12 -0.42
CA ASP A 162 7.15 8.43 -0.87
C ASP A 162 6.00 8.35 -1.86
N PHE A 163 4.99 9.17 -1.63
CA PHE A 163 3.84 9.34 -2.52
C PHE A 163 3.86 10.75 -3.10
N VAL A 164 3.77 10.84 -4.42
CA VAL A 164 3.61 12.11 -5.13
C VAL A 164 2.27 12.17 -5.85
N GLY A 165 1.70 13.36 -5.91
CA GLY A 165 0.38 13.62 -6.46
C GLY A 165 0.33 13.59 -7.99
N ASP A 166 -0.60 14.34 -8.52
CA ASP A 166 -0.99 14.27 -9.92
C ASP A 166 0.13 14.80 -10.83
N ILE A 167 0.58 13.95 -11.79
CA ILE A 167 1.51 14.33 -12.87
C ILE A 167 0.84 14.17 -14.23
N ASN A 168 1.21 15.04 -15.19
CA ASN A 168 0.71 14.97 -16.56
C ASN A 168 1.82 15.28 -17.58
N PHE A 169 2.19 14.27 -18.38
CA PHE A 169 3.20 14.37 -19.43
C PHE A 169 2.60 14.49 -20.85
N ASP A 170 1.31 14.89 -20.96
CA ASP A 170 0.69 15.10 -22.27
C ASP A 170 1.45 16.15 -23.08
N ASP A 171 1.94 15.77 -24.26
CA ASP A 171 2.72 16.64 -25.17
C ASP A 171 2.01 17.96 -25.53
N LYS A 172 0.70 17.99 -25.46
CA LYS A 172 -0.11 19.15 -25.80
C LYS A 172 -0.52 19.97 -24.59
N TRP A 173 -0.22 19.49 -23.39
CA TRP A 173 -0.55 20.19 -22.16
C TRP A 173 0.42 21.35 -21.91
N TYR A 174 -0.06 22.38 -21.26
CA TYR A 174 0.69 23.64 -21.06
C TYR A 174 2.08 23.43 -20.44
N THR A 175 2.18 22.57 -19.44
CA THR A 175 3.44 22.31 -18.75
C THR A 175 4.46 21.66 -19.69
N MET A 176 4.07 20.60 -20.42
CA MET A 176 4.96 19.93 -21.35
C MET A 176 5.40 20.82 -22.53
N GLN A 177 4.47 21.61 -23.09
CA GLN A 177 4.81 22.54 -24.17
C GLN A 177 5.90 23.54 -23.73
N LYS A 178 5.80 24.06 -22.51
CA LYS A 178 6.79 24.99 -21.97
C LYS A 178 8.08 24.28 -21.56
N ALA A 179 7.99 23.12 -20.90
CA ALA A 179 9.16 22.32 -20.53
C ALA A 179 10.03 21.96 -21.73
N SER A 180 9.43 21.67 -22.90
CA SER A 180 10.16 21.37 -24.12
C SER A 180 11.04 22.54 -24.63
N THR A 181 10.86 23.75 -24.13
CA THR A 181 11.66 24.94 -24.46
C THR A 181 12.77 25.24 -23.44
N MET A 182 12.84 24.48 -22.34
CA MET A 182 13.89 24.62 -21.33
C MET A 182 15.19 23.92 -21.77
N GLU A 183 16.33 24.33 -21.22
CA GLU A 183 17.65 23.86 -21.64
C GLU A 183 17.80 22.34 -21.48
N ASN A 184 17.41 21.79 -20.31
CA ASN A 184 17.42 20.36 -20.03
C ASN A 184 16.00 19.73 -20.07
N GLY A 185 15.06 20.43 -20.73
CA GLY A 185 13.68 19.97 -20.88
C GLY A 185 12.96 19.81 -19.53
N ILE A 186 12.25 18.70 -19.36
CA ILE A 186 11.46 18.42 -18.16
C ILE A 186 12.31 18.30 -16.88
N SER A 187 13.60 17.96 -16.98
CA SER A 187 14.48 17.85 -15.81
C SER A 187 14.61 19.18 -15.06
N ASP A 188 14.54 20.32 -15.78
CA ASP A 188 14.58 21.66 -15.19
C ASP A 188 13.26 22.02 -14.47
N CYS A 189 12.22 21.22 -14.63
CA CYS A 189 10.93 21.41 -13.98
C CYS A 189 10.87 20.88 -12.54
N PHE A 190 11.94 20.23 -12.08
CA PHE A 190 12.02 19.69 -10.72
C PHE A 190 13.32 20.11 -10.07
N SER A 191 13.25 20.65 -8.85
CA SER A 191 14.46 21.00 -8.10
C SER A 191 15.29 19.75 -7.79
N ASP A 192 16.59 19.93 -7.58
CA ASP A 192 17.46 18.82 -7.20
C ASP A 192 17.02 18.21 -5.88
N ALA A 193 16.58 19.02 -4.91
CA ALA A 193 16.04 18.54 -3.65
C ALA A 193 14.80 17.62 -3.82
N VAL A 194 13.91 17.88 -4.81
CA VAL A 194 12.80 16.97 -5.13
C VAL A 194 13.32 15.63 -5.66
N LYS A 195 14.26 15.68 -6.60
CA LYS A 195 14.84 14.47 -7.20
C LYS A 195 15.61 13.64 -6.17
N GLU A 196 16.39 14.28 -5.32
CA GLU A 196 17.16 13.64 -4.26
C GLU A 196 16.24 12.99 -3.21
N GLU A 197 15.18 13.69 -2.76
CA GLU A 197 14.21 13.14 -1.81
C GLU A 197 13.58 11.87 -2.37
N LEU A 198 12.98 11.95 -3.57
CA LEU A 198 12.25 10.84 -4.16
C LEU A 198 13.17 9.66 -4.54
N CYS A 199 14.38 9.93 -5.06
CA CYS A 199 15.33 8.85 -5.38
C CYS A 199 15.97 8.21 -4.14
N SER A 200 15.86 8.83 -2.96
CA SER A 200 16.37 8.28 -1.70
C SER A 200 15.37 7.42 -0.94
N ALA A 201 14.09 7.48 -1.31
CA ALA A 201 13.06 6.63 -0.74
C ALA A 201 13.28 5.15 -1.13
N ASP A 202 12.78 4.25 -0.29
CA ASP A 202 12.81 2.81 -0.60
C ASP A 202 11.80 2.43 -1.68
N VAL A 203 10.65 3.10 -1.67
CA VAL A 203 9.61 2.95 -2.69
C VAL A 203 9.03 4.31 -3.02
N THR A 204 9.03 4.67 -4.29
CA THR A 204 8.40 5.90 -4.78
C THR A 204 7.16 5.60 -5.61
N VAL A 205 6.03 6.15 -5.17
CA VAL A 205 4.68 5.96 -5.72
C VAL A 205 4.20 7.24 -6.38
N VAL A 206 3.80 7.18 -7.66
CA VAL A 206 3.38 8.35 -8.44
C VAL A 206 1.96 8.18 -8.97
N ASN A 207 1.11 9.22 -8.96
CA ASN A 207 -0.16 9.20 -9.69
C ASN A 207 0.05 9.60 -11.15
N ASN A 208 0.03 8.61 -12.06
CA ASN A 208 0.19 8.79 -13.49
C ASN A 208 -1.16 9.13 -14.14
N GLU A 209 -1.50 10.41 -14.25
CA GLU A 209 -2.85 10.88 -14.61
C GLU A 209 -3.00 11.19 -16.10
N PHE A 210 -2.58 10.28 -16.94
CA PHE A 210 -2.66 10.31 -18.41
C PHE A 210 -2.41 8.93 -19.00
N THR A 211 -2.59 8.78 -20.34
CA THR A 211 -2.28 7.53 -21.04
C THR A 211 -0.94 7.61 -21.81
N TYR A 212 -0.20 6.50 -21.91
CA TYR A 212 0.88 6.32 -22.88
C TYR A 212 0.33 5.60 -24.11
N CYS A 213 0.01 6.34 -25.17
CA CYS A 213 -0.49 5.69 -26.39
C CYS A 213 -0.29 6.53 -27.66
N GLU A 214 -0.34 5.85 -28.81
CA GLU A 214 -0.30 6.47 -30.13
C GLU A 214 -1.70 6.70 -30.72
N SER A 215 -2.75 6.29 -30.03
CA SER A 215 -4.13 6.42 -30.52
C SER A 215 -4.48 7.87 -30.85
N LYS A 216 -5.23 8.06 -31.93
CA LYS A 216 -5.76 9.36 -32.35
C LYS A 216 -7.26 9.53 -32.02
N LYS A 217 -7.83 8.58 -31.30
CA LYS A 217 -9.26 8.50 -31.01
C LYS A 217 -9.49 8.67 -29.52
N PRO A 218 -9.57 9.91 -29.02
CA PRO A 218 -9.95 10.16 -27.63
C PRO A 218 -11.42 9.79 -27.38
N LEU A 219 -11.81 9.66 -26.12
CA LEU A 219 -13.22 9.53 -25.75
C LEU A 219 -13.99 10.78 -26.14
N GLU A 220 -15.11 10.58 -26.86
CA GLU A 220 -15.98 11.68 -27.26
C GLU A 220 -16.72 12.29 -26.08
N GLY A 221 -16.82 13.62 -26.04
CA GLY A 221 -17.58 14.36 -25.05
C GLY A 221 -16.88 14.56 -23.71
N LYS A 222 -15.64 14.09 -23.55
CA LYS A 222 -14.81 14.38 -22.39
C LYS A 222 -14.02 15.67 -22.61
N ASP A 223 -14.13 16.63 -21.68
CA ASP A 223 -13.54 17.98 -21.84
C ASP A 223 -12.01 17.94 -21.89
N TYR A 224 -11.39 17.13 -21.01
CA TYR A 224 -9.94 16.94 -20.94
C TYR A 224 -9.58 15.51 -21.19
N VAL A 225 -8.68 15.29 -22.15
CA VAL A 225 -8.16 13.98 -22.52
C VAL A 225 -6.65 14.08 -22.67
N PHE A 226 -5.91 13.26 -21.93
CA PHE A 226 -4.46 13.35 -21.81
C PHE A 226 -3.78 12.11 -22.35
N LYS A 227 -2.73 12.34 -23.16
CA LYS A 227 -1.82 11.29 -23.59
C LYS A 227 -0.40 11.78 -23.80
N ALA A 228 0.53 10.97 -23.37
CA ALA A 228 1.95 11.14 -23.65
C ALA A 228 2.41 10.14 -24.72
N LYS A 229 3.54 10.46 -25.35
CA LYS A 229 4.30 9.48 -26.13
C LYS A 229 4.82 8.38 -25.21
N LYS A 230 5.03 7.19 -25.78
CA LYS A 230 5.54 6.03 -25.02
C LYS A 230 6.90 6.30 -24.38
N GLU A 231 7.74 7.08 -25.07
CA GLU A 231 9.10 7.44 -24.63
C GLU A 231 9.08 8.32 -23.37
N ALA A 232 7.97 9.03 -23.10
CA ALA A 232 7.85 9.89 -21.93
C ALA A 232 7.85 9.09 -20.60
N VAL A 233 7.70 7.77 -20.65
CA VAL A 233 7.87 6.90 -19.47
C VAL A 233 9.24 7.07 -18.82
N ALA A 234 10.28 7.36 -19.61
CA ALA A 234 11.63 7.63 -19.10
C ALA A 234 11.72 8.88 -18.17
N TYR A 235 10.72 9.76 -18.18
CA TYR A 235 10.70 10.89 -17.25
C TYR A 235 10.42 10.46 -15.81
N LEU A 236 9.83 9.27 -15.60
CA LEU A 236 9.61 8.70 -14.27
C LEU A 236 10.94 8.34 -13.57
N ASP A 237 12.01 8.10 -14.34
CA ASP A 237 13.36 7.87 -13.79
C ASP A 237 13.90 9.06 -12.99
N LEU A 238 13.41 10.30 -13.28
CA LEU A 238 13.78 11.50 -12.52
C LEU A 238 13.40 11.42 -11.03
N PHE A 239 12.46 10.56 -10.70
CA PHE A 239 11.90 10.37 -9.36
C PHE A 239 12.28 9.03 -8.74
N GLY A 240 13.05 8.19 -9.43
CA GLY A 240 13.29 6.82 -8.97
C GLY A 240 11.98 6.03 -8.81
N THR A 241 11.01 6.22 -9.70
CA THR A 241 9.65 5.67 -9.56
C THR A 241 9.66 4.15 -9.63
N ASP A 242 9.16 3.50 -8.59
CA ASP A 242 8.99 2.04 -8.53
C ASP A 242 7.60 1.61 -9.01
N ILE A 243 6.58 2.38 -8.64
CA ILE A 243 5.18 2.04 -8.90
C ILE A 243 4.37 3.28 -9.24
N VAL A 244 3.42 3.11 -10.15
CA VAL A 244 2.45 4.16 -10.46
C VAL A 244 1.03 3.71 -10.16
N SER A 245 0.25 4.62 -9.55
CA SER A 245 -1.20 4.51 -9.56
C SER A 245 -1.72 4.93 -10.93
N ILE A 246 -2.51 4.05 -11.53
CA ILE A 246 -3.29 4.31 -12.74
C ILE A 246 -4.80 4.22 -12.46
N ALA A 247 -5.19 4.24 -11.18
CA ALA A 247 -6.59 4.33 -10.75
C ALA A 247 -7.06 5.78 -10.78
N ASN A 248 -7.21 6.37 -11.95
CA ASN A 248 -7.67 7.75 -12.11
C ASN A 248 -8.60 7.91 -13.31
N ASN A 249 -9.18 9.10 -13.45
CA ASN A 249 -10.12 9.39 -14.53
C ASN A 249 -9.45 9.59 -15.91
N HIS A 250 -8.12 9.68 -15.99
CA HIS A 250 -7.42 9.98 -17.25
C HIS A 250 -6.69 8.78 -17.87
N VAL A 251 -6.52 7.66 -17.15
CA VAL A 251 -5.89 6.46 -17.73
C VAL A 251 -6.72 5.83 -18.86
N TYR A 252 -8.02 6.14 -18.94
CA TYR A 252 -8.95 5.60 -19.93
C TYR A 252 -9.32 6.61 -21.04
N ASP A 253 -8.65 7.76 -21.13
CA ASP A 253 -8.98 8.85 -22.08
C ASP A 253 -8.96 8.46 -23.54
N TYR A 254 -8.23 7.42 -23.88
CA TYR A 254 -8.18 6.80 -25.21
C TYR A 254 -8.79 5.39 -25.21
N GLY A 255 -9.74 5.16 -24.30
CA GLY A 255 -10.47 3.90 -24.16
C GLY A 255 -9.57 2.72 -23.79
N LYS A 256 -10.05 1.53 -24.10
CA LYS A 256 -9.31 0.28 -23.82
C LYS A 256 -7.91 0.26 -24.44
N GLU A 257 -7.77 0.73 -25.69
CA GLU A 257 -6.47 0.79 -26.39
C GLU A 257 -5.45 1.66 -25.62
N GLY A 258 -5.89 2.81 -25.08
CA GLY A 258 -5.07 3.70 -24.29
C GLY A 258 -4.61 3.05 -22.97
N LEU A 259 -5.53 2.43 -22.24
CA LEU A 259 -5.23 1.72 -21.00
C LEU A 259 -4.26 0.56 -21.21
N GLU A 260 -4.55 -0.35 -22.16
CA GLU A 260 -3.69 -1.51 -22.44
C GLU A 260 -2.28 -1.08 -22.87
N SER A 261 -2.18 -0.02 -23.70
CA SER A 261 -0.89 0.56 -24.10
C SER A 261 -0.13 1.14 -22.89
N THR A 262 -0.83 1.79 -21.96
CA THR A 262 -0.23 2.37 -20.75
C THR A 262 0.36 1.27 -19.86
N ILE A 263 -0.40 0.21 -19.60
CA ILE A 263 0.07 -0.95 -18.81
C ILE A 263 1.29 -1.59 -19.49
N GLU A 264 1.25 -1.78 -20.81
CA GLU A 264 2.37 -2.38 -21.57
C GLU A 264 3.64 -1.51 -21.49
N VAL A 265 3.51 -0.20 -21.63
CA VAL A 265 4.64 0.75 -21.58
C VAL A 265 5.30 0.75 -20.22
N LEU A 266 4.51 0.86 -19.15
CA LEU A 266 5.01 0.84 -17.76
C LEU A 266 5.67 -0.50 -17.42
N LYS A 267 5.05 -1.62 -17.77
CA LYS A 267 5.63 -2.96 -17.59
C LYS A 267 6.98 -3.11 -18.30
N LYS A 268 7.10 -2.62 -19.54
CA LYS A 268 8.36 -2.66 -20.30
C LYS A 268 9.46 -1.77 -19.70
N ALA A 269 9.07 -0.69 -19.03
CA ALA A 269 9.99 0.18 -18.29
C ALA A 269 10.38 -0.43 -16.92
N GLY A 270 9.77 -1.54 -16.48
CA GLY A 270 10.03 -2.17 -15.18
C GLY A 270 9.34 -1.45 -14.03
N ILE A 271 8.33 -0.59 -14.32
CA ILE A 271 7.55 0.16 -13.35
C ILE A 271 6.26 -0.61 -13.06
N ASP A 272 5.99 -0.88 -11.80
CA ASP A 272 4.79 -1.58 -11.36
C ASP A 272 3.55 -0.68 -11.46
N THR A 273 2.38 -1.29 -11.57
CA THR A 273 1.11 -0.57 -11.71
C THR A 273 0.06 -1.08 -10.74
N VAL A 274 -0.75 -0.17 -10.20
CA VAL A 274 -1.92 -0.50 -9.37
C VAL A 274 -3.15 0.29 -9.80
N GLY A 275 -4.33 -0.31 -9.61
CA GLY A 275 -5.61 0.35 -9.72
C GLY A 275 -6.27 0.36 -11.09
N ALA A 276 -5.68 -0.30 -12.10
CA ALA A 276 -6.33 -0.61 -13.37
C ALA A 276 -5.73 -1.88 -13.98
N GLY A 277 -6.46 -2.53 -14.89
CA GLY A 277 -6.02 -3.79 -15.48
C GLY A 277 -6.87 -4.23 -16.66
N ASN A 278 -6.51 -5.35 -17.27
CA ASN A 278 -7.25 -5.96 -18.38
C ASN A 278 -8.57 -6.62 -17.93
N ASN A 279 -8.70 -6.84 -16.64
CA ASN A 279 -9.90 -7.35 -15.97
C ASN A 279 -9.92 -6.87 -14.51
N ILE A 280 -10.97 -7.22 -13.76
CA ILE A 280 -11.12 -6.76 -12.36
C ILE A 280 -10.08 -7.38 -11.43
N ASP A 281 -9.62 -8.59 -11.68
CA ASP A 281 -8.60 -9.24 -10.85
C ASP A 281 -7.28 -8.48 -10.96
N GLU A 282 -6.83 -8.13 -12.17
CA GLU A 282 -5.66 -7.29 -12.39
C GLU A 282 -5.85 -5.88 -11.84
N ALA A 283 -7.00 -5.23 -12.12
CA ALA A 283 -7.27 -3.87 -11.67
C ALA A 283 -7.28 -3.72 -10.14
N SER A 284 -7.69 -4.76 -9.41
CA SER A 284 -7.76 -4.78 -7.95
C SER A 284 -6.52 -5.38 -7.29
N THR A 285 -5.46 -5.66 -8.04
CA THR A 285 -4.21 -6.23 -7.50
C THR A 285 -3.55 -5.25 -6.53
N THR A 286 -3.15 -5.76 -5.38
CA THR A 286 -2.25 -5.07 -4.45
C THR A 286 -0.82 -5.43 -4.83
N GLN A 287 0.01 -4.43 -5.08
CA GLN A 287 1.44 -4.63 -5.29
C GLN A 287 2.16 -4.78 -3.96
N TYR A 288 3.06 -5.74 -3.85
CA TYR A 288 3.80 -6.01 -2.63
C TYR A 288 5.30 -5.78 -2.80
N TYR A 289 5.89 -5.14 -1.79
CA TYR A 289 7.33 -4.93 -1.68
C TYR A 289 7.83 -5.51 -0.36
N ILE A 290 9.03 -6.11 -0.37
CA ILE A 290 9.74 -6.49 0.84
C ILE A 290 10.89 -5.52 1.00
N VAL A 291 10.85 -4.74 2.08
CA VAL A 291 11.80 -3.69 2.41
C VAL A 291 12.17 -3.82 3.88
N GLY A 292 13.45 -3.81 4.22
CA GLY A 292 13.91 -3.86 5.61
C GLY A 292 13.27 -5.00 6.42
N GLY A 293 13.08 -6.17 5.81
CA GLY A 293 12.45 -7.33 6.46
C GLY A 293 10.94 -7.22 6.69
N ARG A 294 10.25 -6.22 6.11
CA ARG A 294 8.79 -6.00 6.20
C ARG A 294 8.13 -6.12 4.83
N LYS A 295 6.96 -6.71 4.78
CA LYS A 295 6.15 -6.78 3.57
C LYS A 295 5.12 -5.67 3.53
N ILE A 296 5.24 -4.79 2.55
CA ILE A 296 4.40 -3.61 2.35
C ILE A 296 3.47 -3.87 1.17
N GLY A 297 2.17 -3.68 1.35
CA GLY A 297 1.17 -3.73 0.29
C GLY A 297 0.74 -2.33 -0.11
N ILE A 298 0.63 -2.06 -1.41
CA ILE A 298 0.09 -0.82 -1.97
C ILE A 298 -1.11 -1.17 -2.85
N ILE A 299 -2.28 -0.65 -2.49
CA ILE A 299 -3.53 -0.80 -3.24
C ILE A 299 -4.01 0.56 -3.73
N SER A 300 -4.57 0.62 -4.94
CA SER A 300 -5.12 1.86 -5.48
C SER A 300 -6.49 1.66 -6.08
N ALA A 301 -7.38 2.67 -5.90
CA ALA A 301 -8.72 2.68 -6.46
C ALA A 301 -9.18 4.11 -6.76
N THR A 302 -10.20 4.28 -7.61
CA THR A 302 -10.75 5.60 -7.95
C THR A 302 -12.25 5.68 -7.76
N GLN A 303 -12.70 6.82 -7.22
CA GLN A 303 -14.12 7.22 -7.17
C GLN A 303 -14.55 7.99 -8.43
N ILE A 304 -13.60 8.43 -9.23
CA ILE A 304 -13.82 9.34 -10.35
C ILE A 304 -13.98 8.58 -11.68
N GLU A 305 -14.87 8.94 -12.52
CA GLU A 305 -15.87 10.01 -12.41
C GLU A 305 -17.13 9.50 -11.70
N LYS A 306 -17.73 10.35 -10.87
CA LYS A 306 -18.94 9.98 -10.11
C LYS A 306 -20.18 9.85 -11.00
N PHE A 307 -20.31 10.67 -12.05
CA PHE A 307 -21.55 10.81 -12.81
C PHE A 307 -21.42 10.57 -14.32
N SER A 308 -20.27 10.84 -14.94
CA SER A 308 -20.13 10.86 -16.40
C SER A 308 -19.75 9.54 -17.04
N HIS A 309 -19.28 8.56 -16.32
CA HIS A 309 -18.97 7.20 -16.81
C HIS A 309 -17.99 7.10 -17.99
N TYR A 310 -17.17 8.11 -18.27
CA TYR A 310 -16.14 8.05 -19.29
C TYR A 310 -15.08 7.00 -18.97
N THR A 311 -14.63 6.98 -17.72
CA THR A 311 -13.66 6.01 -17.24
C THR A 311 -14.37 4.71 -16.86
N LYS A 312 -14.10 3.65 -17.57
CA LYS A 312 -14.73 2.34 -17.36
C LYS A 312 -14.19 1.65 -16.12
N ALA A 313 -15.11 1.11 -15.33
CA ALA A 313 -14.74 0.14 -14.31
C ALA A 313 -14.30 -1.17 -14.96
N ALA A 314 -13.26 -1.79 -14.43
CA ALA A 314 -12.88 -3.14 -14.82
C ALA A 314 -13.98 -4.15 -14.45
N THR A 315 -14.16 -5.16 -15.30
CA THR A 315 -15.06 -6.29 -15.06
C THR A 315 -14.28 -7.60 -15.20
N PRO A 316 -14.83 -8.76 -14.88
CA PRO A 316 -14.14 -10.03 -15.13
C PRO A 316 -13.70 -10.28 -16.59
N LYS A 317 -14.25 -9.51 -17.55
CA LYS A 317 -14.01 -9.71 -19.00
C LYS A 317 -13.55 -8.44 -19.72
N GLU A 318 -13.53 -7.30 -19.07
CA GLU A 318 -13.24 -6.01 -19.70
C GLU A 318 -12.21 -5.23 -18.89
N ALA A 319 -11.27 -4.61 -19.63
CA ALA A 319 -10.26 -3.73 -19.08
C ALA A 319 -10.89 -2.44 -18.53
N GLY A 320 -10.32 -1.95 -17.44
CA GLY A 320 -10.78 -0.73 -16.79
C GLY A 320 -10.02 -0.43 -15.52
N VAL A 321 -10.51 0.56 -14.77
CA VAL A 321 -9.96 0.95 -13.47
C VAL A 321 -10.63 0.19 -12.32
N PHE A 322 -9.94 0.07 -11.19
CA PHE A 322 -10.54 -0.38 -9.95
C PHE A 322 -11.41 0.74 -9.38
N LYS A 323 -12.70 0.67 -9.70
CA LYS A 323 -13.67 1.71 -9.35
C LYS A 323 -14.29 1.45 -7.98
N MET A 324 -14.35 2.47 -7.13
CA MET A 324 -14.85 2.42 -5.76
C MET A 324 -16.08 3.30 -5.51
N LEU A 325 -16.95 3.48 -6.53
CA LEU A 325 -18.26 4.12 -6.33
C LEU A 325 -19.16 3.31 -5.40
N ASP A 326 -19.14 1.99 -5.54
CA ASP A 326 -19.55 1.03 -4.54
C ASP A 326 -18.27 0.47 -3.92
N PRO A 327 -17.97 0.77 -2.65
CA PRO A 327 -16.70 0.39 -2.04
C PRO A 327 -16.63 -1.09 -1.62
N ALA A 328 -17.72 -1.86 -1.73
CA ALA A 328 -17.81 -3.21 -1.18
C ALA A 328 -16.63 -4.12 -1.62
N LEU A 329 -16.28 -4.10 -2.92
CA LEU A 329 -15.18 -4.89 -3.44
C LEU A 329 -13.82 -4.39 -2.94
N LEU A 330 -13.62 -3.06 -2.83
CA LEU A 330 -12.40 -2.49 -2.26
C LEU A 330 -12.23 -2.91 -0.79
N ILE A 331 -13.30 -2.83 -0.02
CA ILE A 331 -13.31 -3.22 1.40
C ILE A 331 -13.00 -4.71 1.56
N GLU A 332 -13.64 -5.57 0.78
CA GLU A 332 -13.33 -7.01 0.77
C GLU A 332 -11.86 -7.27 0.42
N LYS A 333 -11.33 -6.56 -0.58
CA LYS A 333 -9.95 -6.69 -1.03
C LYS A 333 -8.96 -6.23 0.06
N ILE A 334 -9.22 -5.09 0.71
CA ILE A 334 -8.41 -4.59 1.83
C ILE A 334 -8.36 -5.65 2.96
N GLN A 335 -9.50 -6.20 3.37
CA GLN A 335 -9.58 -7.21 4.42
C GLN A 335 -8.76 -8.47 4.09
N LYS A 336 -8.80 -8.93 2.84
CA LYS A 336 -8.01 -10.08 2.36
C LYS A 336 -6.52 -9.77 2.29
N ASP A 337 -6.16 -8.62 1.74
CA ASP A 337 -4.78 -8.29 1.47
C ASP A 337 -4.04 -7.82 2.72
N ARG A 338 -4.74 -7.26 3.72
CA ARG A 338 -4.19 -6.98 5.05
C ARG A 338 -3.60 -8.23 5.71
N GLN A 339 -4.17 -9.39 5.45
CA GLN A 339 -3.67 -10.67 5.98
C GLN A 339 -2.37 -11.15 5.31
N LYS A 340 -1.96 -10.51 4.20
CA LYS A 340 -0.81 -10.92 3.39
C LYS A 340 0.42 -10.03 3.56
N CYS A 341 0.33 -8.96 4.35
CA CYS A 341 1.43 -8.00 4.51
C CYS A 341 1.49 -7.44 5.92
N ASP A 342 2.63 -6.88 6.28
CA ASP A 342 2.85 -6.22 7.56
C ASP A 342 2.19 -4.83 7.60
N PHE A 343 2.18 -4.13 6.45
CA PHE A 343 1.54 -2.83 6.27
C PHE A 343 0.81 -2.78 4.94
N LEU A 344 -0.39 -2.19 4.95
CA LEU A 344 -1.21 -1.98 3.76
C LEU A 344 -1.53 -0.50 3.61
N ILE A 345 -1.08 0.11 2.51
CA ILE A 345 -1.27 1.53 2.22
C ILE A 345 -2.23 1.67 1.03
N ALA A 346 -3.25 2.51 1.18
CA ALA A 346 -4.18 2.83 0.09
C ALA A 346 -3.81 4.16 -0.56
N PHE A 347 -3.63 4.17 -1.90
CA PHE A 347 -3.49 5.38 -2.69
C PHE A 347 -4.74 5.56 -3.54
N VAL A 348 -5.56 6.57 -3.24
CA VAL A 348 -6.92 6.71 -3.78
C VAL A 348 -7.13 8.01 -4.55
N HIS A 349 -7.92 7.96 -5.62
CA HIS A 349 -8.21 9.09 -6.48
C HIS A 349 -9.68 9.47 -6.33
N TRP A 350 -9.98 10.58 -5.62
CA TRP A 350 -11.31 10.93 -5.12
C TRP A 350 -11.54 12.43 -4.90
N GLY A 351 -12.72 12.80 -4.41
CA GLY A 351 -13.08 14.18 -4.09
C GLY A 351 -13.54 14.99 -5.31
N ASN A 352 -13.58 16.30 -5.19
CA ASN A 352 -13.95 17.24 -6.25
C ASN A 352 -12.76 18.11 -6.65
N GLU A 353 -12.63 18.34 -7.97
CA GLU A 353 -11.60 19.23 -8.51
C GLU A 353 -11.70 20.66 -8.00
N GLY A 354 -10.55 21.29 -7.76
CA GLY A 354 -10.45 22.71 -7.41
C GLY A 354 -10.81 23.03 -5.96
N THR A 355 -11.01 22.07 -5.08
CA THR A 355 -11.33 22.31 -3.66
C THR A 355 -10.22 21.87 -2.71
N GLU A 356 -9.90 22.71 -1.75
CA GLU A 356 -8.97 22.45 -0.64
C GLU A 356 -9.66 21.72 0.53
N PHE A 357 -10.97 21.61 0.49
CA PHE A 357 -11.77 20.97 1.52
C PHE A 357 -12.11 19.55 1.11
N PHE A 358 -11.77 18.59 1.97
CA PHE A 358 -12.24 17.24 1.80
C PHE A 358 -13.72 17.11 2.17
N GLU A 359 -14.41 16.21 1.49
CA GLU A 359 -15.85 16.08 1.56
C GLU A 359 -16.28 14.94 2.48
N PHE A 360 -17.55 14.95 2.86
CA PHE A 360 -18.12 13.94 3.75
C PHE A 360 -17.97 12.52 3.19
N ASP A 361 -18.14 12.32 1.89
CA ASP A 361 -17.99 11.00 1.25
C ASP A 361 -16.54 10.51 1.24
N GLN A 362 -15.54 11.42 1.19
CA GLN A 362 -14.13 11.05 1.37
C GLN A 362 -13.89 10.56 2.82
N VAL A 363 -14.45 11.25 3.82
CA VAL A 363 -14.32 10.87 5.24
C VAL A 363 -14.96 9.50 5.51
N GLU A 364 -16.19 9.29 5.02
CA GLU A 364 -16.89 8.02 5.21
C GLU A 364 -16.18 6.84 4.54
N LEU A 365 -15.62 7.06 3.35
CA LEU A 365 -14.85 6.02 2.65
C LEU A 365 -13.51 5.76 3.34
N ALA A 366 -12.80 6.82 3.79
CA ALA A 366 -11.58 6.68 4.58
C ALA A 366 -11.81 5.87 5.86
N LYS A 367 -12.95 6.12 6.53
CA LYS A 367 -13.35 5.37 7.72
C LYS A 367 -13.56 3.89 7.41
N GLN A 368 -14.30 3.56 6.35
CA GLN A 368 -14.51 2.17 5.95
C GLN A 368 -13.18 1.46 5.63
N MET A 369 -12.25 2.13 4.94
CA MET A 369 -10.92 1.58 4.65
C MET A 369 -10.09 1.37 5.92
N ALA A 370 -10.07 2.36 6.83
CA ALA A 370 -9.36 2.26 8.11
C ALA A 370 -9.90 1.10 8.98
N GLU A 371 -11.23 0.99 9.13
CA GLU A 371 -11.90 -0.10 9.85
C GLU A 371 -11.63 -1.48 9.21
N SER A 372 -11.28 -1.51 7.93
CA SER A 372 -11.01 -2.75 7.18
C SER A 372 -9.54 -3.16 7.19
N GLY A 373 -8.64 -2.31 7.69
CA GLY A 373 -7.26 -2.67 8.01
C GLY A 373 -6.18 -2.03 7.14
N VAL A 374 -6.42 -0.89 6.49
CA VAL A 374 -5.31 -0.10 5.93
C VAL A 374 -4.57 0.61 7.07
N ASP A 375 -3.26 0.79 6.89
CA ASP A 375 -2.39 1.45 7.88
C ASP A 375 -2.15 2.94 7.56
N ALA A 376 -2.35 3.33 6.29
CA ALA A 376 -2.31 4.74 5.85
C ALA A 376 -3.13 4.94 4.57
N ILE A 377 -3.64 6.17 4.38
CA ILE A 377 -4.40 6.56 3.18
C ILE A 377 -3.80 7.84 2.62
N VAL A 378 -3.47 7.82 1.32
CA VAL A 378 -3.02 8.97 0.56
C VAL A 378 -3.98 9.20 -0.61
N GLY A 379 -4.37 10.44 -0.87
CA GLY A 379 -5.32 10.79 -1.91
C GLY A 379 -4.77 11.73 -2.98
N GLY A 380 -5.41 11.71 -4.15
CA GLY A 380 -5.19 12.59 -5.30
C GLY A 380 -6.52 12.97 -5.97
N HIS A 381 -6.50 13.67 -7.10
CA HIS A 381 -7.60 14.16 -7.93
C HIS A 381 -8.03 15.63 -7.71
N PRO A 382 -8.21 16.17 -6.51
CA PRO A 382 -8.71 17.55 -6.36
C PRO A 382 -7.85 18.61 -7.04
N HIS A 383 -6.65 18.29 -7.47
CA HIS A 383 -5.65 19.23 -8.01
C HIS A 383 -5.32 20.35 -7.02
N ARG A 384 -5.63 20.14 -5.77
CA ARG A 384 -5.35 21.00 -4.61
C ARG A 384 -4.86 20.15 -3.47
N LEU A 385 -3.92 20.69 -2.70
CA LEU A 385 -3.60 20.11 -1.40
C LEU A 385 -4.84 20.19 -0.52
N GLN A 386 -5.32 19.06 -0.05
CA GLN A 386 -6.38 18.97 0.97
C GLN A 386 -5.78 18.62 2.33
N GLY A 387 -6.57 18.80 3.37
CA GLY A 387 -6.14 18.56 4.73
C GLY A 387 -5.84 17.10 5.05
N CYS A 388 -5.31 16.90 6.25
CA CYS A 388 -5.03 15.59 6.83
C CYS A 388 -5.85 15.38 8.09
N GLU A 389 -6.09 14.12 8.47
CA GLU A 389 -6.62 13.76 9.77
C GLU A 389 -6.21 12.33 10.17
N PHE A 390 -6.58 11.93 11.38
CA PHE A 390 -6.48 10.54 11.81
C PHE A 390 -7.87 9.94 11.99
N ILE A 391 -8.09 8.77 11.39
CA ILE A 391 -9.30 7.96 11.53
C ILE A 391 -8.87 6.62 12.13
N GLU A 392 -9.36 6.28 13.33
CA GLU A 392 -8.99 5.03 14.04
C GLU A 392 -7.46 4.80 14.07
N ASN A 393 -6.70 5.86 14.36
CA ASN A 393 -5.22 5.91 14.36
C ASN A 393 -4.55 5.81 12.98
N VAL A 394 -5.31 5.67 11.91
CA VAL A 394 -4.82 5.65 10.54
C VAL A 394 -4.62 7.08 10.04
N PRO A 395 -3.41 7.50 9.64
CA PRO A 395 -3.18 8.80 9.04
C PRO A 395 -3.78 8.85 7.64
N VAL A 396 -4.49 9.94 7.34
CA VAL A 396 -5.14 10.20 6.06
C VAL A 396 -4.68 11.56 5.54
N ALA A 397 -4.07 11.60 4.35
CA ALA A 397 -3.88 12.80 3.55
C ALA A 397 -4.91 12.77 2.41
N TYR A 398 -5.93 13.62 2.47
CA TYR A 398 -7.07 13.54 1.55
C TYR A 398 -6.71 13.86 0.10
N SER A 399 -5.79 14.79 -0.12
CA SER A 399 -5.16 15.03 -1.42
C SER A 399 -3.80 15.69 -1.23
N ILE A 400 -2.81 15.19 -1.92
CA ILE A 400 -1.46 15.78 -1.92
C ILE A 400 -1.26 16.79 -3.07
N GLY A 401 -2.30 17.03 -3.87
CA GLY A 401 -2.36 18.07 -4.90
C GLY A 401 -1.59 17.74 -6.18
N ASN A 402 -1.49 18.76 -7.05
CA ASN A 402 -0.68 18.66 -8.26
C ASN A 402 0.81 18.58 -7.94
N PHE A 403 1.45 17.50 -8.36
CA PHE A 403 2.91 17.47 -8.28
C PHE A 403 3.53 18.13 -9.51
N TRP A 404 3.00 17.82 -10.71
CA TRP A 404 3.36 18.52 -11.95
C TRP A 404 2.26 18.44 -12.98
N PHE A 405 1.31 19.34 -12.91
CA PHE A 405 0.08 19.30 -13.71
C PHE A 405 -0.35 20.67 -14.24
N SER A 406 -0.13 21.73 -13.48
CA SER A 406 -0.68 23.05 -13.73
C SER A 406 0.40 24.14 -13.81
N THR A 407 -0.02 25.38 -14.08
CA THR A 407 0.88 26.53 -14.23
C THR A 407 0.77 27.56 -13.11
N GLY A 408 -0.18 27.38 -12.18
CA GLY A 408 -0.33 28.24 -11.00
C GLY A 408 0.72 27.99 -9.94
N SER A 409 0.71 28.83 -8.91
CA SER A 409 1.53 28.67 -7.71
C SER A 409 0.74 27.94 -6.64
N LEU A 410 0.90 26.62 -6.54
CA LEU A 410 0.12 25.75 -5.66
C LEU A 410 1.01 25.02 -4.67
N TYR A 411 0.56 24.96 -3.43
CA TYR A 411 1.13 24.01 -2.48
C TYR A 411 0.80 22.58 -2.91
N THR A 412 1.80 21.73 -2.81
CA THR A 412 1.70 20.28 -2.96
C THR A 412 2.61 19.65 -1.90
N SER A 413 2.56 18.35 -1.75
CA SER A 413 3.40 17.65 -0.78
C SER A 413 3.88 16.33 -1.34
N ILE A 414 5.05 15.89 -0.90
CA ILE A 414 5.38 14.47 -0.87
C ILE A 414 4.82 13.93 0.44
N ALA A 415 3.87 12.99 0.36
CA ALA A 415 3.39 12.28 1.55
C ALA A 415 4.33 11.10 1.78
N GLN A 416 5.14 11.20 2.81
CA GLN A 416 6.14 10.21 3.17
C GLN A 416 5.61 9.32 4.30
N ILE A 417 5.52 8.02 4.03
CA ILE A 417 5.23 7.01 5.05
C ILE A 417 6.56 6.47 5.56
N ARG A 418 6.75 6.56 6.87
CA ARG A 418 7.95 6.09 7.57
C ARG A 418 7.56 4.98 8.51
N ILE A 419 8.28 3.87 8.46
CA ILE A 419 8.07 2.73 9.36
C ILE A 419 9.40 2.47 10.05
N ASP A 420 9.44 2.69 11.36
CA ASP A 420 10.64 2.49 12.16
C ASP A 420 10.94 1.00 12.39
N LYS A 421 12.12 0.71 12.94
CA LYS A 421 12.55 -0.66 13.26
C LYS A 421 11.58 -1.40 14.19
N ASP A 422 10.85 -0.68 15.03
CA ASP A 422 9.89 -1.26 15.98
C ASP A 422 8.50 -1.48 15.32
N GLY A 423 8.37 -1.18 14.02
CA GLY A 423 7.15 -1.33 13.24
C GLY A 423 6.11 -0.22 13.47
N LYS A 424 6.53 0.93 13.99
CA LYS A 424 5.64 2.08 14.14
C LYS A 424 5.60 2.88 12.85
N LEU A 425 4.40 3.00 12.27
CA LEU A 425 4.14 3.83 11.10
C LEU A 425 3.90 5.29 11.50
N ALA A 426 4.48 6.21 10.74
CA ALA A 426 4.22 7.64 10.79
C ALA A 426 4.04 8.20 9.37
N MET A 427 3.21 9.23 9.21
CA MET A 427 3.08 10.00 7.97
C MET A 427 3.73 11.36 8.18
N ARG A 428 4.58 11.74 7.24
CA ARG A 428 5.25 13.04 7.18
C ARG A 428 4.82 13.76 5.90
N MET A 429 4.50 15.03 5.99
CA MET A 429 4.16 15.87 4.84
C MET A 429 5.34 16.76 4.49
N ILE A 430 6.09 16.42 3.45
CA ILE A 430 7.23 17.24 2.99
C ILE A 430 6.68 18.42 2.20
N PRO A 431 6.99 19.66 2.60
CA PRO A 431 6.40 20.84 1.98
C PRO A 431 6.98 21.06 0.59
N CYS A 432 6.12 21.07 -0.41
CA CYS A 432 6.48 21.34 -1.79
C CYS A 432 5.65 22.49 -2.37
N LEU A 433 6.20 23.14 -3.37
CA LEU A 433 5.55 24.21 -4.12
C LEU A 433 5.71 23.94 -5.62
N GLN A 434 4.59 23.80 -6.30
CA GLN A 434 4.57 23.96 -7.76
C GLN A 434 4.37 25.44 -8.07
N LYS A 435 5.36 26.08 -8.68
CA LYS A 435 5.31 27.48 -9.08
C LYS A 435 5.63 27.65 -10.55
N GLY A 436 4.64 28.03 -11.33
CA GLY A 436 4.73 28.02 -12.78
C GLY A 436 5.02 26.60 -13.29
N LEU A 437 6.23 26.39 -13.82
CA LEU A 437 6.64 25.06 -14.33
C LEU A 437 7.42 24.22 -13.32
N VAL A 438 7.90 24.81 -12.24
CA VAL A 438 8.87 24.16 -11.36
C VAL A 438 8.17 23.68 -10.09
N THR A 439 8.36 22.39 -9.80
CA THR A 439 8.06 21.81 -8.51
C THR A 439 9.33 21.71 -7.68
N SER A 440 9.30 22.25 -6.48
CA SER A 440 10.45 22.27 -5.56
C SER A 440 10.04 21.92 -4.14
N VAL A 441 10.93 21.29 -3.40
CA VAL A 441 10.84 21.23 -1.93
C VAL A 441 11.02 22.67 -1.40
N ILE A 442 10.23 23.03 -0.41
CA ILE A 442 10.34 24.33 0.26
C ILE A 442 11.41 24.22 1.34
N GLU A 443 12.51 24.96 1.17
CA GLU A 443 13.66 24.91 2.10
C GLU A 443 13.72 26.15 3.01
N ASP A 444 13.09 27.28 2.62
CA ASP A 444 13.05 28.50 3.44
C ASP A 444 12.17 28.33 4.68
N GLU A 445 12.72 28.52 5.87
CA GLU A 445 12.03 28.29 7.15
C GLU A 445 10.70 29.08 7.28
N LYS A 446 10.62 30.28 6.70
CA LYS A 446 9.40 31.10 6.78
C LYS A 446 8.33 30.56 5.84
N GLN A 447 8.72 30.02 4.69
CA GLN A 447 7.81 29.38 3.76
C GLN A 447 7.37 28.00 4.29
N ILE A 448 8.27 27.21 4.89
CA ILE A 448 7.93 25.97 5.59
C ILE A 448 6.88 26.24 6.68
N LYS A 449 7.11 27.29 7.48
CA LYS A 449 6.14 27.69 8.51
C LYS A 449 4.78 28.02 7.90
N LYS A 450 4.74 28.78 6.82
CA LYS A 450 3.47 29.13 6.12
C LYS A 450 2.76 27.91 5.56
N PHE A 451 3.53 26.96 5.01
CA PHE A 451 2.99 25.71 4.49
C PHE A 451 2.31 24.90 5.62
N TYR A 452 2.99 24.71 6.75
CA TYR A 452 2.39 23.93 7.85
C TYR A 452 1.25 24.66 8.57
N GLU A 453 1.29 25.99 8.64
CA GLU A 453 0.14 26.79 9.09
C GLU A 453 -1.06 26.60 8.16
N TYR A 454 -0.83 26.65 6.85
CA TYR A 454 -1.86 26.39 5.84
C TYR A 454 -2.38 24.94 5.92
N LEU A 455 -1.48 23.94 5.97
CA LEU A 455 -1.89 22.54 6.07
C LEU A 455 -2.72 22.29 7.34
N ALA A 456 -2.31 22.84 8.49
CA ALA A 456 -3.08 22.74 9.73
C ALA A 456 -4.47 23.37 9.59
N ASP A 457 -4.57 24.50 8.91
CA ASP A 457 -5.82 25.27 8.74
C ASP A 457 -6.88 24.50 7.91
N ILE A 458 -6.44 23.72 6.91
CA ILE A 458 -7.32 22.91 6.06
C ILE A 458 -7.52 21.47 6.57
N SER A 459 -6.86 21.11 7.66
CA SER A 459 -6.85 19.75 8.22
C SER A 459 -7.87 19.53 9.33
N GLY A 460 -8.13 18.26 9.63
CA GLY A 460 -8.82 17.84 10.85
C GLY A 460 -7.98 18.11 12.11
N LYS A 461 -8.24 17.40 13.21
CA LYS A 461 -7.53 17.60 14.48
C LYS A 461 -6.17 16.92 14.47
N ILE A 462 -5.19 17.58 13.91
CA ILE A 462 -3.81 17.09 13.86
C ILE A 462 -2.81 18.03 14.55
N GLY A 463 -1.72 17.45 15.03
CA GLY A 463 -0.48 18.15 15.34
C GLY A 463 0.54 17.91 14.24
N ILE A 464 1.39 18.89 13.96
CA ILE A 464 2.45 18.76 12.96
C ILE A 464 3.78 19.15 13.63
N ASP A 465 4.77 18.27 13.57
CA ASP A 465 6.10 18.54 14.07
C ASP A 465 6.89 19.50 13.15
N ALA A 466 8.07 19.89 13.57
CA ALA A 466 8.92 20.79 12.81
C ALA A 466 9.39 20.17 11.47
N ASP A 467 9.47 18.84 11.41
CA ASP A 467 9.87 18.08 10.22
C ASP A 467 8.69 17.69 9.32
N GLY A 468 7.44 17.97 9.75
CA GLY A 468 6.23 17.66 9.02
C GLY A 468 5.52 16.37 9.44
N THR A 469 6.03 15.66 10.46
CA THR A 469 5.37 14.45 10.97
C THR A 469 4.02 14.77 11.61
N LEU A 470 2.99 14.01 11.23
CA LEU A 470 1.62 14.18 11.69
C LEU A 470 1.36 13.40 12.98
N HIS A 471 0.51 13.95 13.84
CA HIS A 471 0.10 13.35 15.12
C HIS A 471 -1.40 13.49 15.38
N ASP A 472 -2.04 12.46 15.95
CA ASP A 472 -3.45 12.52 16.36
C ASP A 472 -3.60 13.28 17.71
N LEU A 473 -4.25 14.44 17.65
CA LEU A 473 -4.56 15.21 18.86
C LEU A 473 -5.70 14.63 19.71
N LYS A 474 -6.45 13.65 19.19
CA LYS A 474 -7.50 12.97 20.00
C LYS A 474 -6.89 12.05 21.04
N GLU A 475 -5.80 11.36 20.72
CA GLU A 475 -5.09 10.46 21.64
C GLU A 475 -4.38 11.20 22.76
N GLU A 476 -3.86 12.40 22.50
CA GLU A 476 -3.04 13.16 23.46
C GLU A 476 -3.81 13.92 24.52
N LYS A 477 -5.14 14.01 24.45
CA LYS A 477 -5.94 14.60 25.53
C LYS A 477 -5.69 13.93 26.88
N ASN A 478 -5.20 12.70 26.89
CA ASN A 478 -4.85 11.94 28.10
C ASN A 478 -3.41 12.18 28.59
N ALA A 479 -2.53 12.80 27.79
CA ALA A 479 -1.10 12.95 28.09
C ALA A 479 -0.69 14.32 28.69
N GLY A 480 -1.61 15.28 28.80
CA GLY A 480 -1.39 16.53 29.56
C GLY A 480 -0.45 17.57 28.91
N ASN A 481 0.07 17.35 27.71
CA ASN A 481 1.05 18.26 27.09
C ASN A 481 0.46 18.97 25.87
N LYS A 482 -0.21 20.13 26.12
CA LYS A 482 -0.90 20.90 25.06
C LYS A 482 0.03 21.67 24.10
N ASP A 483 1.32 21.77 24.39
CA ASP A 483 2.26 22.61 23.62
C ASP A 483 3.37 21.82 22.92
N LYS A 484 3.19 20.51 22.75
CA LYS A 484 4.19 19.62 22.18
C LYS A 484 4.42 19.86 20.68
N TYR A 485 3.36 20.19 19.93
CA TYR A 485 3.45 20.34 18.48
C TYR A 485 3.58 21.80 18.06
N LYS A 486 4.38 22.03 17.04
CA LYS A 486 4.67 23.37 16.52
C LYS A 486 3.47 23.96 15.76
N TYR A 487 2.72 23.12 15.08
CA TYR A 487 1.52 23.52 14.33
C TYR A 487 0.35 22.64 14.75
N LYS A 488 -0.86 23.21 14.88
CA LYS A 488 -2.05 22.48 15.34
C LYS A 488 -3.29 22.98 14.59
N SER A 489 -4.20 22.07 14.26
CA SER A 489 -5.56 22.37 13.88
C SER A 489 -6.53 22.00 15.00
N GLU A 490 -7.34 22.94 15.43
CA GLU A 490 -8.42 22.70 16.41
C GLU A 490 -9.82 22.77 15.76
N LYS A 491 -9.90 23.09 14.46
CA LYS A 491 -11.16 23.35 13.75
C LYS A 491 -11.21 22.56 12.44
N TYR A 492 -12.40 22.05 12.13
CA TYR A 492 -12.76 21.66 10.77
C TYR A 492 -13.12 22.92 9.99
N TYR A 493 -12.46 23.14 8.83
CA TYR A 493 -12.75 24.13 7.80
C TYR A 493 -12.18 25.54 8.03
N SER A 494 -11.31 25.94 7.15
CA SER A 494 -10.90 27.32 6.93
C SER A 494 -11.63 27.93 5.70
N LYS A 495 -11.48 29.25 5.50
CA LYS A 495 -12.14 30.00 4.42
C LYS A 495 -11.23 30.22 3.20
N HIS A 496 -10.40 29.25 2.82
CA HIS A 496 -9.56 29.41 1.63
C HIS A 496 -10.39 29.35 0.35
N SER A 497 -10.04 30.17 -0.64
CA SER A 497 -10.70 30.19 -1.94
C SER A 497 -9.90 29.32 -2.92
N SER A 498 -10.52 28.28 -3.42
CA SER A 498 -9.94 27.36 -4.39
C SER A 498 -9.74 27.95 -5.81
N ASN A 499 -10.23 29.17 -6.04
CA ASN A 499 -10.15 29.86 -7.33
C ASN A 499 -8.91 30.77 -7.48
N TYR A 500 -8.02 30.78 -6.49
CA TYR A 500 -6.82 31.58 -6.50
C TYR A 500 -5.61 30.73 -6.06
N ASP A 501 -4.46 31.01 -6.67
CA ASP A 501 -3.19 30.41 -6.23
C ASP A 501 -2.64 31.13 -4.98
N ILE A 502 -1.53 30.63 -4.43
CA ILE A 502 -0.91 31.21 -3.22
C ILE A 502 -0.34 32.61 -3.42
N ASP A 503 -0.08 33.02 -4.67
CA ASP A 503 0.36 34.36 -5.04
C ASP A 503 -0.84 35.31 -5.30
N GLY A 504 -2.10 34.81 -5.22
CA GLY A 504 -3.33 35.57 -5.41
C GLY A 504 -3.76 35.72 -6.88
N ASN A 505 -3.22 34.92 -7.78
CA ASN A 505 -3.64 34.90 -9.17
C ASN A 505 -4.82 33.96 -9.35
N ARG A 506 -5.76 34.36 -10.24
CA ARG A 506 -6.90 33.50 -10.53
C ARG A 506 -6.49 32.26 -11.32
N ILE A 507 -7.01 31.12 -10.95
CA ILE A 507 -6.72 29.82 -11.55
C ILE A 507 -7.98 29.03 -11.86
N ASP A 508 -7.91 28.17 -12.87
CA ASP A 508 -8.96 27.22 -13.20
C ASP A 508 -9.01 26.03 -12.20
N ARG A 509 -9.94 25.10 -12.41
CA ARG A 509 -10.15 23.95 -11.52
C ARG A 509 -8.93 23.01 -11.41
N VAL A 510 -8.10 22.94 -12.45
CA VAL A 510 -6.88 22.13 -12.44
C VAL A 510 -5.63 22.94 -12.07
N GLY A 511 -5.77 24.23 -11.77
CA GLY A 511 -4.70 25.07 -11.24
C GLY A 511 -3.90 25.86 -12.28
N ASN A 512 -4.34 25.93 -13.53
CA ASN A 512 -3.68 26.80 -14.52
C ASN A 512 -4.08 28.26 -14.30
N LEU A 513 -3.14 29.17 -14.54
CA LEU A 513 -3.42 30.61 -14.57
C LEU A 513 -4.44 30.94 -15.66
N GLU A 514 -5.50 31.67 -15.30
CA GLU A 514 -6.51 32.20 -16.24
C GLU A 514 -6.00 33.43 -17.00
#